data_27f8215530faa055d80352a6a76df073
#
_entry.id   27f8215530faa055d80352a6a76df073
#
_cell.length_a   1.000
_cell.length_b   1.000
_cell.length_c   1.000
_cell.angle_alpha   90.00
_cell.angle_beta   90.00
_cell.angle_gamma   90.00
#
_symmetry.space_group_name_H-M   'P 1'
#
loop_
_entity.id
_entity.type
_entity.pdbx_description
1 polymer ?
#
loop_
_entity_poly.entity_id
_entity_poly.type
_entity_poly.pdbx_seq_one_letter_code
_entity_poly.pdbx_strand_id
1 'polypeptide(L)'
;MGLNKDSQIGFHRSRRDRTRGYEFILEPSPVPLPLDRPQETQVLQVSCGRAHSLILTNKEGVFSMGNNSYGQCGRKVIDGEVYSESQLIHRIERFDDSVVQVVCGQDHSLFRTEKGEVYACGWGADGQTGLGHYNIACFPTKLNGDIAGVNIIQVATYGDCCLAVSDEGDLFGWGNSEYLQLASITESTQVNIPRRLPFTEVGKIKQAVCGGTNSAVLNEEGHLFVWGYGILGKGPNLLETKTPEMVPPSLFGVSEFNPDVKVSELRNGLGHFAALTNQGELFVWGKNLRGCLGIGTTDDQFFPWRVTVPGNVVDVACGVDHTVALVKSFT
;
A
#
# COMPACT_ATOMS: atom_id res chain seq x y z
N MET A 1 10.09 -3.45 14.54
CA MET A 1 9.33 -3.34 15.81
C MET A 1 7.85 -3.54 15.55
N GLY A 2 7.08 -3.95 16.55
CA GLY A 2 5.63 -4.21 16.47
C GLY A 2 5.25 -5.67 16.73
N LEU A 3 4.03 -6.08 16.30
CA LEU A 3 3.53 -7.44 16.43
C LEU A 3 4.36 -8.40 15.56
N ASN A 4 4.71 -9.56 16.11
CA ASN A 4 5.59 -10.55 15.47
C ASN A 4 5.14 -12.00 15.69
N LYS A 5 3.83 -12.23 15.80
CA LYS A 5 3.26 -13.57 16.04
C LYS A 5 3.58 -14.58 14.94
N ASP A 6 3.75 -14.09 13.72
CA ASP A 6 4.04 -14.89 12.54
C ASP A 6 5.48 -14.71 12.03
N SER A 7 6.39 -14.19 12.87
CA SER A 7 7.77 -13.82 12.51
C SER A 7 7.85 -12.86 11.30
N GLN A 8 6.83 -12.02 11.11
CA GLN A 8 6.75 -11.04 10.03
C GLN A 8 7.79 -9.91 10.13
N ILE A 9 8.49 -9.80 11.26
CA ILE A 9 9.62 -8.89 11.48
C ILE A 9 10.94 -9.67 11.64
N GLY A 10 10.97 -10.93 11.20
CA GLY A 10 12.05 -11.88 11.43
C GLY A 10 11.97 -12.53 12.83
N PHE A 11 12.75 -13.58 13.00
CA PHE A 11 12.80 -14.31 14.26
C PHE A 11 13.72 -13.63 15.27
N HIS A 12 13.18 -13.25 16.43
CA HIS A 12 13.92 -12.67 17.54
C HIS A 12 13.80 -13.56 18.76
N ARG A 13 14.94 -14.10 19.26
CA ARG A 13 14.97 -14.97 20.42
C ARG A 13 14.60 -14.24 21.70
N SER A 14 13.73 -14.84 22.49
CA SER A 14 13.44 -14.36 23.84
C SER A 14 14.68 -14.45 24.73
N ARG A 15 14.93 -13.42 25.56
CA ARG A 15 15.99 -13.45 26.58
C ARG A 15 15.68 -14.41 27.72
N ARG A 16 14.41 -14.70 27.98
CA ARG A 16 13.94 -15.58 29.07
C ARG A 16 13.84 -17.03 28.64
N ASP A 17 13.41 -17.27 27.39
CA ASP A 17 13.28 -18.59 26.82
C ASP A 17 13.88 -18.58 25.42
N ARG A 18 15.07 -19.16 25.27
CA ARG A 18 15.82 -19.18 24.02
C ARG A 18 15.18 -20.06 22.93
N THR A 19 14.15 -20.83 23.29
CA THR A 19 13.40 -21.69 22.36
C THR A 19 12.20 -20.96 21.75
N ARG A 20 11.76 -19.85 22.34
CA ARG A 20 10.61 -19.07 21.88
C ARG A 20 11.01 -17.74 21.25
N GLY A 21 10.31 -17.36 20.19
CA GLY A 21 10.37 -16.02 19.62
C GLY A 21 9.60 -15.00 20.46
N TYR A 22 9.89 -13.72 20.26
CA TYR A 22 9.08 -12.64 20.81
C TYR A 22 7.84 -12.40 19.95
N GLU A 23 6.66 -12.41 20.57
CA GLU A 23 5.40 -11.99 19.91
C GLU A 23 5.35 -10.49 19.64
N PHE A 24 6.09 -9.69 20.40
CA PHE A 24 6.17 -8.23 20.25
C PHE A 24 7.63 -7.80 20.27
N ILE A 25 8.02 -7.06 19.25
CA ILE A 25 9.33 -6.41 19.18
C ILE A 25 9.15 -4.94 19.54
N LEU A 26 9.55 -4.56 20.74
CA LEU A 26 9.28 -3.24 21.33
C LEU A 26 10.27 -2.17 20.88
N GLU A 27 11.42 -2.58 20.36
CA GLU A 27 12.49 -1.69 19.89
C GLU A 27 12.82 -1.97 18.43
N PRO A 28 13.33 -1.00 17.67
CA PRO A 28 13.90 -1.27 16.36
C PRO A 28 14.99 -2.36 16.47
N SER A 29 14.81 -3.45 15.75
CA SER A 29 15.71 -4.59 15.78
C SER A 29 16.13 -4.95 14.37
N PRO A 30 17.41 -5.34 14.15
CA PRO A 30 17.89 -5.68 12.82
C PRO A 30 17.24 -6.97 12.32
N VAL A 31 16.94 -7.00 11.02
CA VAL A 31 16.49 -8.20 10.31
C VAL A 31 17.69 -8.76 9.54
N PRO A 32 18.16 -9.98 9.87
CA PRO A 32 19.34 -10.56 9.24
C PRO A 32 18.98 -11.16 7.88
N LEU A 33 18.94 -10.32 6.82
CA LEU A 33 18.72 -10.80 5.46
C LEU A 33 19.85 -11.76 5.04
N PRO A 34 19.52 -12.90 4.40
CA PRO A 34 20.48 -13.86 3.91
C PRO A 34 21.09 -13.38 2.58
N LEU A 35 21.91 -12.32 2.65
CA LEU A 35 22.51 -11.68 1.48
C LEU A 35 23.79 -12.40 1.07
N ASP A 36 23.96 -12.63 -0.23
CA ASP A 36 25.18 -13.16 -0.83
C ASP A 36 26.27 -12.08 -0.90
N ARG A 37 25.87 -10.80 -1.06
CA ARG A 37 26.75 -9.64 -1.19
C ARG A 37 26.36 -8.50 -0.25
N PRO A 38 26.47 -8.66 1.07
CA PRO A 38 25.96 -7.69 2.03
C PRO A 38 26.59 -6.30 1.94
N GLN A 39 27.82 -6.18 1.43
CA GLN A 39 28.50 -4.89 1.26
C GLN A 39 28.04 -4.09 0.03
N GLU A 40 27.38 -4.76 -0.92
CA GLU A 40 26.94 -4.17 -2.19
C GLU A 40 25.40 -4.06 -2.27
N THR A 41 24.69 -4.76 -1.41
CA THR A 41 23.24 -4.86 -1.44
C THR A 41 22.60 -3.84 -0.50
N GLN A 42 21.71 -3.02 -1.06
CA GLN A 42 20.93 -2.03 -0.34
C GLN A 42 19.46 -2.38 -0.39
N VAL A 43 18.76 -2.16 0.70
CA VAL A 43 17.30 -2.23 0.75
C VAL A 43 16.76 -0.97 0.08
N LEU A 44 15.91 -1.16 -0.93
CA LEU A 44 15.24 -0.08 -1.67
C LEU A 44 13.84 0.21 -1.15
N GLN A 45 13.11 -0.84 -0.78
CA GLN A 45 11.72 -0.73 -0.33
C GLN A 45 11.38 -1.84 0.65
N VAL A 46 10.49 -1.53 1.59
CA VAL A 46 9.81 -2.49 2.44
C VAL A 46 8.31 -2.30 2.33
N SER A 47 7.56 -3.40 2.40
CA SER A 47 6.10 -3.37 2.45
C SER A 47 5.60 -4.42 3.41
N CYS A 48 4.57 -4.09 4.20
CA CYS A 48 4.04 -4.96 5.23
C CYS A 48 2.54 -5.17 5.01
N GLY A 49 2.12 -6.43 5.01
CA GLY A 49 0.73 -6.84 5.06
C GLY A 49 0.27 -7.09 6.50
N ARG A 50 -0.82 -7.83 6.65
CA ARG A 50 -1.37 -8.18 7.96
C ARG A 50 -0.40 -9.02 8.81
N ALA A 51 0.27 -9.98 8.19
CA ALA A 51 1.14 -10.95 8.89
C ALA A 51 2.37 -11.37 8.06
N HIS A 52 2.70 -10.66 6.98
CA HIS A 52 3.88 -10.90 6.16
C HIS A 52 4.56 -9.58 5.77
N SER A 53 5.82 -9.67 5.40
CA SER A 53 6.61 -8.52 4.96
C SER A 53 7.40 -8.87 3.70
N LEU A 54 7.53 -7.89 2.82
CA LEU A 54 8.37 -7.93 1.63
C LEU A 54 9.49 -6.91 1.75
N ILE A 55 10.67 -7.29 1.30
CA ILE A 55 11.86 -6.44 1.26
C ILE A 55 12.44 -6.51 -0.15
N LEU A 56 12.49 -5.37 -0.82
CA LEU A 56 13.12 -5.23 -2.15
C LEU A 56 14.54 -4.72 -1.99
N THR A 57 15.46 -5.34 -2.70
CA THR A 57 16.87 -4.94 -2.74
C THR A 57 17.30 -4.56 -4.15
N ASN A 58 18.40 -3.80 -4.25
CA ASN A 58 18.94 -3.35 -5.54
C ASN A 58 19.65 -4.46 -6.35
N LYS A 59 20.16 -5.51 -5.70
CA LYS A 59 20.99 -6.53 -6.36
C LYS A 59 20.54 -7.96 -6.16
N GLU A 60 19.81 -8.24 -5.09
CA GLU A 60 19.47 -9.61 -4.71
C GLU A 60 17.98 -9.91 -4.77
N GLY A 61 17.20 -9.02 -5.44
CA GLY A 61 15.77 -9.22 -5.67
C GLY A 61 14.92 -9.00 -4.41
N VAL A 62 13.89 -9.80 -4.25
CA VAL A 62 12.86 -9.65 -3.21
C VAL A 62 12.99 -10.75 -2.17
N PHE A 63 12.91 -10.35 -0.90
CA PHE A 63 12.81 -11.27 0.23
C PHE A 63 11.45 -11.13 0.90
N SER A 64 10.94 -12.25 1.43
CA SER A 64 9.70 -12.31 2.18
C SER A 64 9.88 -13.05 3.50
N MET A 65 9.06 -12.69 4.50
CA MET A 65 8.99 -13.35 5.79
C MET A 65 7.59 -13.25 6.38
N GLY A 66 7.29 -14.10 7.35
CA GLY A 66 6.01 -14.11 8.03
C GLY A 66 5.09 -15.23 7.60
N ASN A 67 3.79 -15.03 7.78
CA ASN A 67 2.73 -15.98 7.44
C ASN A 67 2.68 -16.25 5.94
N ASN A 68 2.56 -17.52 5.58
CA ASN A 68 2.45 -17.97 4.19
C ASN A 68 1.27 -18.94 3.99
N SER A 69 0.26 -18.86 4.84
CA SER A 69 -0.89 -19.80 4.78
C SER A 69 -1.64 -19.75 3.43
N TYR A 70 -1.49 -18.66 2.71
CA TYR A 70 -2.13 -18.44 1.40
C TYR A 70 -1.12 -18.28 0.24
N GLY A 71 0.18 -18.45 0.50
CA GLY A 71 1.21 -18.24 -0.51
C GLY A 71 1.66 -16.77 -0.68
N GLN A 72 1.24 -15.87 0.22
CA GLN A 72 1.58 -14.45 0.16
C GLN A 72 3.07 -14.13 0.26
N CYS A 73 3.89 -15.07 0.76
CA CYS A 73 5.34 -14.98 0.75
C CYS A 73 5.99 -15.50 -0.55
N GLY A 74 5.21 -15.82 -1.59
CA GLY A 74 5.73 -16.23 -2.90
C GLY A 74 6.35 -17.63 -2.93
N ARG A 75 6.02 -18.50 -1.99
CA ARG A 75 6.51 -19.87 -1.88
C ARG A 75 5.36 -20.86 -1.64
N LYS A 76 5.63 -22.16 -1.86
CA LYS A 76 4.66 -23.22 -1.61
C LYS A 76 4.12 -23.14 -0.18
N VAL A 77 2.80 -23.29 -0.05
CA VAL A 77 2.13 -23.46 1.25
C VAL A 77 2.47 -24.85 1.81
N ILE A 78 2.84 -24.89 3.08
CA ILE A 78 3.14 -26.12 3.83
C ILE A 78 2.04 -26.27 4.88
N ASP A 79 1.32 -27.40 4.81
CA ASP A 79 0.24 -27.68 5.75
C ASP A 79 0.80 -27.86 7.18
N GLY A 80 0.17 -27.18 8.14
CA GLY A 80 0.62 -27.20 9.54
C GLY A 80 1.91 -26.42 9.82
N GLU A 81 2.38 -25.55 8.91
CA GLU A 81 3.56 -24.71 9.14
C GLU A 81 3.34 -23.76 10.33
N VAL A 82 4.30 -23.75 11.26
CA VAL A 82 4.30 -22.85 12.42
C VAL A 82 5.15 -21.62 12.13
N TYR A 83 4.52 -20.46 12.07
CA TYR A 83 5.18 -19.19 11.71
C TYR A 83 5.81 -18.46 12.89
N SER A 84 5.31 -18.64 14.11
CA SER A 84 5.77 -17.91 15.31
C SER A 84 7.24 -18.16 15.68
N GLU A 85 7.82 -19.26 15.18
CA GLU A 85 9.21 -19.63 15.42
C GLU A 85 10.03 -19.71 14.13
N SER A 86 9.46 -19.25 13.03
CA SER A 86 10.10 -19.35 11.72
C SER A 86 11.29 -18.39 11.62
N GLN A 87 12.45 -18.95 11.27
CA GLN A 87 13.66 -18.19 10.92
C GLN A 87 13.78 -17.97 9.41
N LEU A 88 12.79 -18.43 8.66
CA LEU A 88 12.83 -18.40 7.21
C LEU A 88 12.63 -16.97 6.69
N ILE A 89 13.64 -16.46 6.04
CA ILE A 89 13.55 -15.31 5.14
C ILE A 89 13.73 -15.88 3.73
N HIS A 90 12.65 -15.90 2.97
CA HIS A 90 12.61 -16.52 1.66
C HIS A 90 12.96 -15.51 0.57
N ARG A 91 13.92 -15.86 -0.30
CA ARG A 91 14.19 -15.10 -1.53
C ARG A 91 13.19 -15.51 -2.58
N ILE A 92 12.36 -14.57 -3.04
CA ILE A 92 11.35 -14.83 -4.05
C ILE A 92 12.00 -14.82 -5.42
N GLU A 93 11.74 -15.90 -6.17
CA GLU A 93 12.19 -16.07 -7.55
C GLU A 93 10.98 -16.10 -8.50
N ARG A 94 11.19 -16.39 -9.77
CA ARG A 94 10.15 -16.55 -10.82
C ARG A 94 9.59 -15.21 -11.35
N PHE A 95 10.43 -14.23 -11.48
CA PHE A 95 10.13 -13.03 -12.26
C PHE A 95 10.88 -13.09 -13.58
N ASP A 96 10.22 -12.65 -14.66
CA ASP A 96 10.84 -12.57 -15.99
C ASP A 96 11.80 -11.39 -16.14
N ASP A 97 11.75 -10.45 -15.18
CA ASP A 97 12.57 -9.24 -15.17
C ASP A 97 12.78 -8.72 -13.73
N SER A 98 13.62 -7.70 -13.57
CA SER A 98 13.92 -7.07 -12.27
C SER A 98 12.67 -6.46 -11.64
N VAL A 99 12.39 -6.82 -10.39
CA VAL A 99 11.33 -6.20 -9.60
C VAL A 99 11.81 -4.83 -9.12
N VAL A 100 10.97 -3.81 -9.27
CA VAL A 100 11.25 -2.42 -8.88
C VAL A 100 10.22 -1.83 -7.92
N GLN A 101 9.13 -2.55 -7.66
CA GLN A 101 8.15 -2.18 -6.62
C GLN A 101 7.54 -3.45 -6.00
N VAL A 102 7.36 -3.42 -4.69
CA VAL A 102 6.65 -4.45 -3.92
C VAL A 102 5.56 -3.81 -3.08
N VAL A 103 4.37 -4.41 -3.06
CA VAL A 103 3.25 -3.94 -2.25
C VAL A 103 2.55 -5.13 -1.61
N CYS A 104 2.36 -5.08 -0.30
CA CYS A 104 1.55 -6.04 0.43
C CYS A 104 0.11 -5.53 0.58
N GLY A 105 -0.85 -6.36 0.23
CA GLY A 105 -2.21 -6.26 0.75
C GLY A 105 -2.33 -6.97 2.10
N GLN A 106 -3.53 -7.29 2.55
CA GLN A 106 -3.70 -8.00 3.82
C GLN A 106 -3.01 -9.37 3.76
N ASP A 107 -3.39 -10.23 2.82
CA ASP A 107 -2.90 -11.60 2.67
C ASP A 107 -2.49 -11.93 1.23
N HIS A 108 -2.13 -10.91 0.45
CA HIS A 108 -1.60 -11.05 -0.90
C HIS A 108 -0.44 -10.08 -1.14
N SER A 109 0.32 -10.32 -2.19
CA SER A 109 1.49 -9.55 -2.58
C SER A 109 1.44 -9.19 -4.04
N LEU A 110 1.78 -7.95 -4.37
CA LEU A 110 1.93 -7.45 -5.73
C LEU A 110 3.40 -7.07 -5.97
N PHE A 111 3.86 -7.34 -7.19
CA PHE A 111 5.20 -7.01 -7.64
C PHE A 111 5.12 -6.36 -9.00
N ARG A 112 5.85 -5.26 -9.20
CA ARG A 112 6.00 -4.61 -10.50
C ARG A 112 7.44 -4.69 -10.95
N THR A 113 7.64 -5.07 -12.20
CA THR A 113 8.97 -5.16 -12.82
C THR A 113 9.36 -3.85 -13.50
N GLU A 114 10.64 -3.75 -13.88
CA GLU A 114 11.17 -2.61 -14.62
C GLU A 114 10.48 -2.42 -15.99
N LYS A 115 10.01 -3.51 -16.61
CA LYS A 115 9.23 -3.46 -17.85
C LYS A 115 7.75 -3.12 -17.67
N GLY A 116 7.34 -2.79 -16.44
CA GLY A 116 5.95 -2.44 -16.14
C GLY A 116 5.01 -3.65 -16.06
N GLU A 117 5.53 -4.87 -16.00
CA GLU A 117 4.72 -6.07 -15.80
C GLU A 117 4.35 -6.22 -14.32
N VAL A 118 3.15 -6.72 -14.05
CA VAL A 118 2.65 -6.92 -12.69
C VAL A 118 2.49 -8.41 -12.41
N TYR A 119 2.95 -8.83 -11.23
CA TYR A 119 2.82 -10.18 -10.71
C TYR A 119 2.09 -10.15 -9.37
N ALA A 120 1.37 -11.23 -9.06
CA ALA A 120 0.71 -11.40 -7.77
C ALA A 120 0.87 -12.82 -7.22
N CYS A 121 0.77 -12.93 -5.89
CA CYS A 121 0.60 -14.19 -5.18
C CYS A 121 -0.19 -13.96 -3.88
N GLY A 122 -0.69 -15.04 -3.26
CA GLY A 122 -1.40 -14.99 -2.00
C GLY A 122 -2.87 -15.36 -2.08
N TRP A 123 -3.66 -14.81 -1.18
CA TRP A 123 -5.12 -14.98 -1.09
C TRP A 123 -5.81 -14.37 -2.29
N GLY A 124 -6.74 -15.11 -2.89
CA GLY A 124 -7.40 -14.70 -4.12
C GLY A 124 -8.93 -14.75 -4.08
N ALA A 125 -9.55 -15.05 -2.91
CA ALA A 125 -11.00 -15.30 -2.82
C ALA A 125 -11.88 -14.10 -3.18
N ASP A 126 -11.35 -12.87 -3.08
CA ASP A 126 -12.03 -11.64 -3.52
C ASP A 126 -11.53 -11.14 -4.88
N GLY A 127 -10.68 -11.95 -5.56
CA GLY A 127 -10.09 -11.58 -6.84
C GLY A 127 -8.84 -10.71 -6.73
N GLN A 128 -8.34 -10.40 -5.53
CA GLN A 128 -7.23 -9.48 -5.29
C GLN A 128 -5.89 -9.92 -5.91
N THR A 129 -5.72 -11.20 -6.24
CA THR A 129 -4.56 -11.63 -7.03
C THR A 129 -4.65 -11.21 -8.50
N GLY A 130 -5.85 -10.95 -9.05
CA GLY A 130 -6.03 -10.51 -10.44
C GLY A 130 -5.72 -11.58 -11.50
N LEU A 131 -5.68 -12.86 -11.13
CA LEU A 131 -5.22 -13.97 -11.99
C LEU A 131 -6.33 -14.64 -12.81
N GLY A 132 -7.56 -14.09 -12.81
CA GLY A 132 -8.71 -14.62 -13.51
C GLY A 132 -9.43 -15.75 -12.77
N HIS A 133 -9.08 -16.02 -11.52
CA HIS A 133 -9.68 -17.01 -10.64
C HIS A 133 -9.70 -16.55 -9.18
N TYR A 134 -10.40 -17.29 -8.33
CA TYR A 134 -10.54 -16.99 -6.90
C TYR A 134 -9.74 -17.94 -5.98
N ASN A 135 -8.81 -18.69 -6.55
CA ASN A 135 -7.95 -19.60 -5.78
C ASN A 135 -6.72 -18.87 -5.22
N ILE A 136 -6.10 -19.47 -4.21
CA ILE A 136 -4.79 -19.02 -3.74
C ILE A 136 -3.73 -19.21 -4.83
N ALA A 137 -2.73 -18.33 -4.85
CA ALA A 137 -1.58 -18.39 -5.73
C ALA A 137 -0.30 -18.46 -4.90
N CYS A 138 0.35 -19.63 -4.84
CA CYS A 138 1.54 -19.82 -4.00
C CYS A 138 2.79 -19.11 -4.52
N PHE A 139 2.83 -18.79 -5.81
CA PHE A 139 4.01 -18.22 -6.45
C PHE A 139 3.63 -16.97 -7.24
N PRO A 140 4.55 -16.00 -7.37
CA PRO A 140 4.34 -14.86 -8.23
C PRO A 140 3.96 -15.31 -9.64
N THR A 141 2.79 -14.86 -10.08
CA THR A 141 2.23 -15.17 -11.39
C THR A 141 1.87 -13.87 -12.08
N LYS A 142 2.25 -13.73 -13.35
CA LYS A 142 2.03 -12.52 -14.15
C LYS A 142 0.55 -12.29 -14.39
N LEU A 143 0.10 -11.06 -14.19
CA LEU A 143 -1.26 -10.64 -14.44
C LEU A 143 -1.50 -10.45 -15.95
N ASN A 144 -2.75 -10.70 -16.33
CA ASN A 144 -3.29 -10.47 -17.65
C ASN A 144 -4.46 -9.47 -17.58
N GLY A 145 -5.43 -9.55 -18.47
CA GLY A 145 -6.55 -8.61 -18.54
C GLY A 145 -6.15 -7.32 -19.25
N ASP A 146 -6.78 -6.22 -18.87
CA ASP A 146 -6.60 -4.94 -19.56
C ASP A 146 -5.20 -4.30 -19.34
N ILE A 147 -4.39 -4.84 -18.40
CA ILE A 147 -3.00 -4.40 -18.19
C ILE A 147 -1.98 -5.18 -19.03
N ALA A 148 -2.41 -6.19 -19.79
CA ALA A 148 -1.50 -6.99 -20.60
C ALA A 148 -0.84 -6.14 -21.70
N GLY A 149 0.49 -6.04 -21.66
CA GLY A 149 1.27 -5.22 -22.60
C GLY A 149 1.26 -3.72 -22.31
N VAL A 150 0.64 -3.30 -21.19
CA VAL A 150 0.66 -1.91 -20.72
C VAL A 150 1.87 -1.72 -19.80
N ASN A 151 2.57 -0.60 -19.96
CA ASN A 151 3.66 -0.24 -19.05
C ASN A 151 3.09 0.35 -17.75
N ILE A 152 3.00 -0.48 -16.70
CA ILE A 152 2.54 -0.05 -15.38
C ILE A 152 3.69 0.62 -14.63
N ILE A 153 3.45 1.84 -14.13
CA ILE A 153 4.43 2.62 -13.36
C ILE A 153 4.21 2.54 -11.86
N GLN A 154 3.00 2.16 -11.41
CA GLN A 154 2.69 1.99 -9.99
C GLN A 154 1.61 0.93 -9.80
N VAL A 155 1.75 0.14 -8.73
CA VAL A 155 0.66 -0.68 -8.17
C VAL A 155 0.38 -0.24 -6.75
N ALA A 156 -0.88 -0.35 -6.33
CA ALA A 156 -1.33 0.00 -4.99
C ALA A 156 -2.36 -1.01 -4.48
N THR A 157 -2.25 -1.37 -3.22
CA THR A 157 -3.24 -2.12 -2.46
C THR A 157 -2.98 -1.92 -0.97
N TYR A 158 -3.99 -2.07 -0.15
CA TYR A 158 -3.87 -2.14 1.30
C TYR A 158 -4.83 -3.19 1.87
N GLY A 159 -6.12 -3.10 1.50
CA GLY A 159 -7.12 -4.14 1.75
C GLY A 159 -7.07 -5.22 0.67
N ASP A 160 -8.22 -5.52 0.11
CA ASP A 160 -8.40 -6.54 -0.94
C ASP A 160 -8.80 -5.91 -2.31
N CYS A 161 -8.83 -4.58 -2.41
CA CYS A 161 -8.90 -3.85 -3.67
C CYS A 161 -7.50 -3.47 -4.13
N CYS A 162 -7.25 -3.60 -5.42
CA CYS A 162 -5.97 -3.31 -6.05
C CYS A 162 -6.14 -2.30 -7.19
N LEU A 163 -5.19 -1.38 -7.31
CA LEU A 163 -5.10 -0.41 -8.40
C LEU A 163 -3.74 -0.47 -9.08
N ALA A 164 -3.72 -0.13 -10.38
CA ALA A 164 -2.48 0.09 -11.12
C ALA A 164 -2.59 1.34 -11.98
N VAL A 165 -1.48 2.06 -12.12
CA VAL A 165 -1.37 3.26 -12.96
C VAL A 165 -0.38 2.98 -14.07
N SER A 166 -0.73 3.32 -15.32
CA SER A 166 0.17 3.23 -16.46
C SER A 166 0.99 4.52 -16.67
N ASP A 167 2.01 4.46 -17.49
CA ASP A 167 2.81 5.62 -17.91
C ASP A 167 1.99 6.65 -18.73
N GLU A 168 0.91 6.22 -19.36
CA GLU A 168 -0.05 7.11 -20.03
C GLU A 168 -1.03 7.77 -19.04
N GLY A 169 -1.02 7.37 -17.75
CA GLY A 169 -1.89 7.89 -16.71
C GLY A 169 -3.26 7.22 -16.65
N ASP A 170 -3.42 6.07 -17.28
CA ASP A 170 -4.62 5.23 -17.16
C ASP A 170 -4.66 4.51 -15.81
N LEU A 171 -5.85 4.31 -15.29
CA LEU A 171 -6.10 3.58 -14.05
C LEU A 171 -6.75 2.23 -14.34
N PHE A 172 -6.23 1.21 -13.67
CA PHE A 172 -6.76 -0.15 -13.69
C PHE A 172 -7.10 -0.59 -12.27
N GLY A 173 -8.14 -1.44 -12.12
CA GLY A 173 -8.57 -1.94 -10.83
C GLY A 173 -9.01 -3.40 -10.89
N TRP A 174 -8.86 -4.10 -9.75
CA TRP A 174 -9.33 -5.48 -9.52
C TRP A 174 -9.43 -5.78 -8.01
N GLY A 175 -9.97 -6.94 -7.66
CA GLY A 175 -10.15 -7.38 -6.28
C GLY A 175 -11.54 -7.06 -5.74
N ASN A 176 -11.62 -6.78 -4.44
CA ASN A 176 -12.87 -6.50 -3.73
C ASN A 176 -13.47 -5.14 -4.13
N SER A 177 -14.78 -5.10 -4.32
CA SER A 177 -15.58 -3.92 -4.66
C SER A 177 -16.85 -3.79 -3.82
N GLU A 178 -16.92 -4.41 -2.63
CA GLU A 178 -18.08 -4.30 -1.73
C GLU A 178 -18.40 -2.86 -1.33
N TYR A 179 -17.39 -2.01 -1.35
CA TYR A 179 -17.45 -0.62 -0.94
C TYR A 179 -17.36 0.34 -2.13
N LEU A 180 -17.86 -0.05 -3.30
CA LEU A 180 -17.97 0.77 -4.51
C LEU A 180 -16.62 1.10 -5.18
N GLN A 181 -15.51 0.48 -4.78
CA GLN A 181 -14.18 0.81 -5.30
C GLN A 181 -14.07 0.60 -6.83
N LEU A 182 -14.79 -0.39 -7.37
CA LEU A 182 -14.83 -0.74 -8.80
C LEU A 182 -16.24 -0.63 -9.40
N ALA A 183 -17.15 0.05 -8.72
CA ALA A 183 -18.57 0.16 -9.12
C ALA A 183 -18.77 0.92 -10.44
N SER A 184 -17.75 1.60 -10.95
CA SER A 184 -17.76 2.25 -12.28
C SER A 184 -17.72 1.26 -13.46
N ILE A 185 -17.26 0.01 -13.21
CA ILE A 185 -17.10 -1.02 -14.24
C ILE A 185 -17.97 -2.27 -13.99
N THR A 186 -18.48 -2.45 -12.79
CA THR A 186 -19.25 -3.64 -12.43
C THR A 186 -20.19 -3.39 -11.27
N GLU A 187 -21.30 -4.12 -11.23
CA GLU A 187 -22.17 -4.23 -10.05
C GLU A 187 -21.77 -5.44 -9.16
N SER A 188 -20.80 -6.26 -9.61
CA SER A 188 -20.26 -7.34 -8.80
C SER A 188 -19.40 -6.78 -7.67
N THR A 189 -19.43 -7.45 -6.53
CA THR A 189 -18.58 -7.14 -5.38
C THR A 189 -17.13 -7.59 -5.55
N GLN A 190 -16.80 -8.26 -6.65
CA GLN A 190 -15.49 -8.85 -6.89
C GLN A 190 -15.11 -8.77 -8.38
N VAL A 191 -13.85 -8.45 -8.65
CA VAL A 191 -13.25 -8.44 -9.99
C VAL A 191 -11.92 -9.21 -9.94
N ASN A 192 -11.86 -10.37 -10.56
CA ASN A 192 -10.71 -11.28 -10.46
C ASN A 192 -9.64 -11.10 -11.56
N ILE A 193 -9.79 -10.10 -12.41
CA ILE A 193 -8.84 -9.77 -13.48
C ILE A 193 -8.72 -8.24 -13.59
N PRO A 194 -7.54 -7.67 -13.83
CA PRO A 194 -7.38 -6.23 -14.01
C PRO A 194 -8.26 -5.67 -15.13
N ARG A 195 -9.01 -4.62 -14.82
CA ARG A 195 -9.89 -3.91 -15.75
C ARG A 195 -9.58 -2.42 -15.75
N ARG A 196 -9.60 -1.79 -16.93
CA ARG A 196 -9.44 -0.34 -17.04
C ARG A 196 -10.64 0.39 -16.45
N LEU A 197 -10.39 1.38 -15.59
CA LEU A 197 -11.41 2.24 -15.01
C LEU A 197 -11.67 3.44 -15.95
N PRO A 198 -12.94 3.79 -16.22
CA PRO A 198 -13.28 4.80 -17.23
C PRO A 198 -13.23 6.24 -16.68
N PHE A 199 -12.18 6.60 -15.94
CA PHE A 199 -12.06 7.90 -15.27
C PHE A 199 -11.35 8.94 -16.16
N THR A 200 -12.00 9.38 -17.22
CA THR A 200 -11.43 10.34 -18.18
C THR A 200 -11.36 11.78 -17.67
N GLU A 201 -12.22 12.16 -16.71
CA GLU A 201 -12.30 13.52 -16.17
C GLU A 201 -11.24 13.83 -15.10
N VAL A 202 -10.50 12.83 -14.66
CA VAL A 202 -9.47 12.96 -13.62
C VAL A 202 -8.17 13.55 -14.15
N GLY A 203 -7.98 13.53 -15.48
CA GLY A 203 -6.71 13.89 -16.12
C GLY A 203 -5.68 12.75 -16.03
N LYS A 204 -4.43 13.03 -16.33
CA LYS A 204 -3.36 12.04 -16.32
C LYS A 204 -2.98 11.70 -14.87
N ILE A 205 -3.26 10.46 -14.46
CA ILE A 205 -3.00 9.98 -13.11
C ILE A 205 -1.51 9.65 -12.96
N LYS A 206 -0.89 10.13 -11.88
CA LYS A 206 0.50 9.81 -11.52
C LYS A 206 0.64 8.89 -10.32
N GLN A 207 -0.38 8.85 -9.45
CA GLN A 207 -0.36 8.05 -8.24
C GLN A 207 -1.77 7.59 -7.86
N ALA A 208 -1.89 6.35 -7.39
CA ALA A 208 -3.11 5.78 -6.84
C ALA A 208 -2.85 5.18 -5.47
N VAL A 209 -3.84 5.18 -4.59
CA VAL A 209 -3.84 4.49 -3.31
C VAL A 209 -5.19 3.82 -3.06
N CYS A 210 -5.17 2.66 -2.38
CA CYS A 210 -6.35 1.94 -1.93
C CYS A 210 -6.30 1.79 -0.41
N GLY A 211 -7.34 2.22 0.29
CA GLY A 211 -7.60 1.89 1.69
C GLY A 211 -8.35 0.58 1.85
N GLY A 212 -8.96 0.37 3.00
CA GLY A 212 -9.83 -0.79 3.24
C GLY A 212 -11.14 -0.72 2.45
N THR A 213 -11.75 0.47 2.38
CA THR A 213 -13.09 0.68 1.80
C THR A 213 -13.12 1.82 0.76
N ASN A 214 -12.03 2.54 0.59
CA ASN A 214 -11.96 3.72 -0.26
C ASN A 214 -10.67 3.72 -1.08
N SER A 215 -10.68 4.53 -2.13
CA SER A 215 -9.58 4.72 -3.04
C SER A 215 -9.38 6.20 -3.35
N ALA A 216 -8.17 6.55 -3.72
CA ALA A 216 -7.86 7.90 -4.16
C ALA A 216 -6.78 7.90 -5.24
N VAL A 217 -6.79 8.93 -6.08
CA VAL A 217 -5.76 9.19 -7.08
C VAL A 217 -5.32 10.63 -7.05
N LEU A 218 -4.07 10.82 -7.43
CA LEU A 218 -3.43 12.11 -7.62
C LEU A 218 -3.03 12.22 -9.09
N ASN A 219 -3.44 13.30 -9.76
CA ASN A 219 -3.06 13.56 -11.15
C ASN A 219 -1.77 14.41 -11.26
N GLU A 220 -1.28 14.60 -12.48
CA GLU A 220 -0.05 15.37 -12.73
C GLU A 220 -0.18 16.86 -12.35
N GLU A 221 -1.39 17.41 -12.34
CA GLU A 221 -1.65 18.80 -11.94
C GLU A 221 -1.64 18.97 -10.40
N GLY A 222 -1.63 17.88 -9.64
CA GLY A 222 -1.67 17.91 -8.17
C GLY A 222 -3.09 17.93 -7.62
N HIS A 223 -4.10 17.60 -8.43
CA HIS A 223 -5.47 17.43 -7.98
C HIS A 223 -5.68 16.02 -7.43
N LEU A 224 -6.37 15.96 -6.32
CA LEU A 224 -6.68 14.73 -5.58
C LEU A 224 -8.16 14.37 -5.75
N PHE A 225 -8.43 13.12 -6.11
CA PHE A 225 -9.76 12.56 -6.28
C PHE A 225 -9.94 11.34 -5.39
N VAL A 226 -11.14 11.18 -4.81
CA VAL A 226 -11.48 10.12 -3.87
C VAL A 226 -12.78 9.45 -4.28
N TRP A 227 -12.93 8.14 -4.01
CA TRP A 227 -14.18 7.39 -4.18
C TRP A 227 -14.20 6.14 -3.29
N GLY A 228 -15.32 5.41 -3.32
CA GLY A 228 -15.58 4.28 -2.43
C GLY A 228 -16.43 4.69 -1.24
N TYR A 229 -16.19 4.10 -0.07
CA TYR A 229 -16.99 4.30 1.14
C TYR A 229 -16.13 4.74 2.32
N GLY A 230 -16.68 5.61 3.18
CA GLY A 230 -16.06 6.08 4.42
C GLY A 230 -15.80 7.58 4.40
N ILE A 231 -14.79 8.03 5.15
CA ILE A 231 -14.44 9.45 5.24
C ILE A 231 -13.56 9.83 4.05
N LEU A 232 -14.16 10.46 3.04
CA LEU A 232 -13.53 10.78 1.76
C LEU A 232 -12.81 12.13 1.73
N GLY A 233 -12.83 12.92 2.82
CA GLY A 233 -12.16 14.24 2.87
C GLY A 233 -12.98 15.39 2.30
N LYS A 234 -14.25 15.19 1.98
CA LYS A 234 -15.18 16.19 1.43
C LYS A 234 -16.31 16.56 2.39
N GLY A 235 -16.13 16.28 3.67
CA GLY A 235 -17.12 16.57 4.71
C GLY A 235 -18.02 15.39 5.07
N PRO A 236 -18.83 15.54 6.13
CA PRO A 236 -19.65 14.46 6.67
C PRO A 236 -20.86 14.10 5.80
N ASN A 237 -21.20 14.91 4.81
CA ASN A 237 -22.35 14.69 3.93
C ASN A 237 -22.03 13.82 2.70
N LEU A 238 -20.76 13.52 2.44
CA LEU A 238 -20.33 12.65 1.36
C LEU A 238 -19.49 11.50 1.94
N LEU A 239 -20.16 10.39 2.22
CA LEU A 239 -19.52 9.18 2.80
C LEU A 239 -19.39 8.03 1.79
N GLU A 240 -19.97 8.16 0.60
CA GLU A 240 -19.83 7.18 -0.48
C GLU A 240 -19.98 7.82 -1.86
N THR A 241 -19.22 7.30 -2.82
CA THR A 241 -19.38 7.63 -4.23
C THR A 241 -18.79 6.53 -5.11
N LYS A 242 -19.43 6.28 -6.25
CA LYS A 242 -18.98 5.29 -7.25
C LYS A 242 -17.94 5.82 -8.21
N THR A 243 -17.82 7.14 -8.30
CA THR A 243 -16.95 7.86 -9.23
C THR A 243 -16.00 8.79 -8.48
N PRO A 244 -14.82 9.08 -9.04
CA PRO A 244 -13.87 9.99 -8.43
C PRO A 244 -14.46 11.39 -8.21
N GLU A 245 -14.37 11.86 -6.98
CA GLU A 245 -14.77 13.19 -6.55
C GLU A 245 -13.54 14.01 -6.18
N MET A 246 -13.34 15.16 -6.81
CA MET A 246 -12.20 16.04 -6.52
C MET A 246 -12.30 16.62 -5.10
N VAL A 247 -11.26 16.46 -4.31
CA VAL A 247 -11.11 17.18 -3.03
C VAL A 247 -10.65 18.61 -3.35
N PRO A 248 -11.38 19.65 -2.87
CA PRO A 248 -11.06 21.02 -3.22
C PRO A 248 -9.59 21.38 -2.94
N PRO A 249 -8.81 21.88 -3.91
CA PRO A 249 -7.41 22.25 -3.72
C PRO A 249 -7.18 23.27 -2.59
N SER A 250 -8.16 24.13 -2.32
CA SER A 250 -8.12 25.10 -1.22
C SER A 250 -7.97 24.45 0.16
N LEU A 251 -8.40 23.19 0.33
CA LEU A 251 -8.21 22.44 1.58
C LEU A 251 -6.75 22.03 1.82
N PHE A 252 -5.90 22.10 0.79
CA PHE A 252 -4.47 21.86 0.86
C PHE A 252 -3.64 23.16 0.84
N GLY A 253 -4.29 24.31 1.02
CA GLY A 253 -3.62 25.61 1.11
C GLY A 253 -3.49 26.36 -0.23
N VAL A 254 -4.07 25.84 -1.31
CA VAL A 254 -4.13 26.58 -2.59
C VAL A 254 -5.02 27.81 -2.43
N SER A 255 -4.51 28.97 -2.80
CA SER A 255 -5.22 30.26 -2.74
C SER A 255 -4.67 31.24 -3.78
N GLU A 256 -5.30 32.39 -3.93
CA GLU A 256 -4.78 33.49 -4.78
C GLU A 256 -3.38 33.95 -4.33
N PHE A 257 -3.03 33.80 -3.05
CA PHE A 257 -1.72 34.17 -2.50
C PHE A 257 -0.69 33.04 -2.61
N ASN A 258 -1.15 31.78 -2.76
CA ASN A 258 -0.31 30.59 -2.87
C ASN A 258 -0.83 29.68 -4.01
N PRO A 259 -0.82 30.17 -5.27
CA PRO A 259 -1.38 29.43 -6.39
C PRO A 259 -0.56 28.19 -6.78
N ASP A 260 0.73 28.15 -6.42
CA ASP A 260 1.68 27.08 -6.80
C ASP A 260 1.70 25.90 -5.81
N VAL A 261 0.89 25.94 -4.75
CA VAL A 261 0.74 24.80 -3.83
C VAL A 261 0.07 23.64 -4.56
N LYS A 262 0.66 22.46 -4.46
CA LYS A 262 0.14 21.23 -5.07
C LYS A 262 0.32 20.06 -4.12
N VAL A 263 -0.63 19.13 -4.13
CA VAL A 263 -0.39 17.82 -3.53
C VAL A 263 0.65 17.12 -4.40
N SER A 264 1.75 16.72 -3.79
CA SER A 264 2.88 16.05 -4.45
C SER A 264 2.88 14.54 -4.24
N GLU A 265 2.34 14.10 -3.09
CA GLU A 265 2.35 12.71 -2.69
C GLU A 265 1.10 12.36 -1.86
N LEU A 266 0.63 11.13 -2.01
CA LEU A 266 -0.55 10.59 -1.33
C LEU A 266 -0.20 9.24 -0.70
N ARG A 267 -0.63 9.03 0.53
CA ARG A 267 -0.55 7.76 1.25
C ARG A 267 -1.90 7.44 1.90
N ASN A 268 -2.11 6.18 2.19
CA ASN A 268 -3.28 5.73 2.94
C ASN A 268 -2.91 4.65 3.95
N GLY A 269 -3.66 4.61 5.03
CA GLY A 269 -3.77 3.46 5.91
C GLY A 269 -5.07 2.70 5.66
N LEU A 270 -5.54 1.93 6.63
CA LEU A 270 -6.78 1.17 6.48
C LEU A 270 -8.01 2.09 6.32
N GLY A 271 -8.11 3.16 7.09
CA GLY A 271 -9.26 4.07 7.09
C GLY A 271 -8.90 5.55 7.15
N HIS A 272 -7.64 5.91 6.90
CA HIS A 272 -7.19 7.30 6.88
C HIS A 272 -6.23 7.56 5.73
N PHE A 273 -6.11 8.82 5.37
CA PHE A 273 -5.23 9.31 4.31
C PHE A 273 -4.23 10.32 4.85
N ALA A 274 -3.11 10.41 4.17
CA ALA A 274 -2.11 11.44 4.34
C ALA A 274 -1.70 11.99 2.98
N ALA A 275 -1.70 13.31 2.83
CA ALA A 275 -1.26 14.00 1.63
C ALA A 275 -0.11 14.95 1.96
N LEU A 276 0.93 14.93 1.14
CA LEU A 276 2.08 15.82 1.27
C LEU A 276 2.03 16.85 0.15
N THR A 277 2.24 18.12 0.48
CA THR A 277 2.35 19.18 -0.52
C THR A 277 3.79 19.36 -1.00
N ASN A 278 3.96 20.01 -2.15
CA ASN A 278 5.28 20.43 -2.66
C ASN A 278 6.02 21.42 -1.74
N GLN A 279 5.36 21.95 -0.72
CA GLN A 279 5.96 22.81 0.31
C GLN A 279 6.36 22.04 1.58
N GLY A 280 6.21 20.72 1.62
CA GLY A 280 6.54 19.89 2.77
C GLY A 280 5.49 19.94 3.89
N GLU A 281 4.27 20.34 3.57
CA GLU A 281 3.15 20.35 4.52
C GLU A 281 2.39 19.04 4.46
N LEU A 282 2.09 18.47 5.64
CA LEU A 282 1.36 17.23 5.80
C LEU A 282 -0.11 17.52 6.14
N PHE A 283 -1.01 16.96 5.35
CA PHE A 283 -2.45 16.93 5.58
C PHE A 283 -2.94 15.52 5.83
N VAL A 284 -3.86 15.34 6.77
CA VAL A 284 -4.43 14.05 7.14
C VAL A 284 -5.95 14.13 7.26
N TRP A 285 -6.65 13.06 6.96
CA TRP A 285 -8.10 12.93 7.19
C TRP A 285 -8.50 11.45 7.25
N GLY A 286 -9.71 11.19 7.71
CA GLY A 286 -10.24 9.83 7.83
C GLY A 286 -10.51 9.44 9.27
N LYS A 287 -10.51 8.13 9.52
CA LYS A 287 -10.67 7.52 10.84
C LYS A 287 -9.49 7.83 11.75
N ASN A 288 -9.79 8.16 13.02
CA ASN A 288 -8.76 8.56 13.99
C ASN A 288 -8.87 7.80 15.33
N LEU A 289 -9.45 6.63 15.34
CA LEU A 289 -9.79 5.87 16.54
C LEU A 289 -8.64 5.72 17.56
N ARG A 290 -7.38 5.70 17.09
CA ARG A 290 -6.18 5.55 17.93
C ARG A 290 -5.22 6.74 17.82
N GLY A 291 -5.69 7.88 17.36
CA GLY A 291 -4.86 9.08 17.19
C GLY A 291 -3.89 8.99 16.00
N CYS A 292 -4.17 8.12 15.02
CA CYS A 292 -3.30 7.92 13.86
C CYS A 292 -3.13 9.17 12.98
N LEU A 293 -4.02 10.16 13.10
CA LEU A 293 -3.90 11.42 12.38
C LEU A 293 -2.88 12.40 13.01
N GLY A 294 -2.44 12.15 14.27
CA GLY A 294 -1.42 12.99 14.92
C GLY A 294 -1.85 14.42 15.21
N ILE A 295 -3.15 14.68 15.40
CA ILE A 295 -3.76 16.01 15.56
C ILE A 295 -4.11 16.36 17.02
N GLY A 296 -3.69 15.54 17.99
CA GLY A 296 -3.89 15.76 19.42
C GLY A 296 -5.25 15.29 19.97
N THR A 297 -6.12 14.73 19.15
CA THR A 297 -7.40 14.10 19.54
C THR A 297 -7.55 12.72 18.91
N THR A 298 -8.64 12.03 19.25
CA THR A 298 -9.03 10.76 18.60
C THR A 298 -10.28 10.92 17.74
N ASP A 299 -10.70 12.16 17.47
CA ASP A 299 -11.88 12.45 16.65
C ASP A 299 -11.57 12.26 15.17
N ASP A 300 -12.49 11.65 14.44
CA ASP A 300 -12.42 11.47 12.99
C ASP A 300 -12.39 12.84 12.28
N GLN A 301 -11.60 12.97 11.21
CA GLN A 301 -11.51 14.20 10.41
C GLN A 301 -12.16 14.01 9.05
N PHE A 302 -13.22 14.77 8.80
CA PHE A 302 -13.99 14.72 7.56
C PHE A 302 -13.42 15.60 6.43
N PHE A 303 -12.47 16.47 6.75
CA PHE A 303 -11.74 17.29 5.79
C PHE A 303 -10.24 17.15 6.00
N PRO A 304 -9.40 17.36 4.97
CA PRO A 304 -7.96 17.45 5.14
C PRO A 304 -7.58 18.44 6.24
N TRP A 305 -6.83 17.95 7.23
CA TRP A 305 -6.35 18.72 8.37
C TRP A 305 -4.83 18.81 8.34
N ARG A 306 -4.29 20.03 8.39
CA ARG A 306 -2.85 20.23 8.40
C ARG A 306 -2.25 19.83 9.75
N VAL A 307 -1.28 18.92 9.70
CA VAL A 307 -0.53 18.49 10.90
C VAL A 307 0.64 19.46 11.15
N THR A 308 0.73 19.94 12.38
CA THR A 308 1.87 20.80 12.77
C THR A 308 3.05 19.92 13.18
N VAL A 309 4.14 20.01 12.42
CA VAL A 309 5.42 19.32 12.69
C VAL A 309 6.57 20.32 12.68
N PRO A 310 7.68 20.07 13.42
CA PRO A 310 8.79 21.02 13.56
C PRO A 310 9.77 20.97 12.37
N GLY A 311 9.27 21.00 11.13
CA GLY A 311 10.09 20.96 9.93
C GLY A 311 9.29 20.63 8.67
N ASN A 312 9.97 20.48 7.55
CA ASN A 312 9.36 20.05 6.31
C ASN A 312 9.22 18.52 6.29
N VAL A 313 8.03 18.02 6.06
CA VAL A 313 7.82 16.57 5.84
C VAL A 313 8.35 16.21 4.46
N VAL A 314 9.19 15.18 4.41
CA VAL A 314 9.83 14.70 3.17
C VAL A 314 9.32 13.34 2.74
N ASP A 315 8.71 12.57 3.65
CA ASP A 315 8.06 11.30 3.36
C ASP A 315 7.06 10.96 4.46
N VAL A 316 6.05 10.17 4.15
CA VAL A 316 5.03 9.70 5.09
C VAL A 316 4.63 8.26 4.76
N ALA A 317 4.39 7.45 5.78
CA ALA A 317 3.85 6.11 5.68
C ALA A 317 2.70 5.91 6.65
N CYS A 318 1.65 5.25 6.19
CA CYS A 318 0.46 4.95 6.96
C CYS A 318 0.30 3.44 7.16
N GLY A 319 -0.06 3.04 8.37
CA GLY A 319 -0.42 1.66 8.70
C GLY A 319 -1.92 1.52 8.97
N VAL A 320 -2.31 0.48 9.71
CA VAL A 320 -3.73 0.25 10.07
C VAL A 320 -4.26 1.42 10.90
N ASP A 321 -3.52 1.78 11.95
CA ASP A 321 -3.94 2.75 12.97
C ASP A 321 -2.73 3.58 13.49
N HIS A 322 -1.76 3.84 12.62
CA HIS A 322 -0.61 4.70 12.90
C HIS A 322 -0.10 5.37 11.63
N THR A 323 0.56 6.49 11.81
CA THR A 323 1.24 7.26 10.76
C THR A 323 2.66 7.60 11.20
N VAL A 324 3.62 7.48 10.30
CA VAL A 324 5.01 7.88 10.52
C VAL A 324 5.39 8.90 9.47
N ALA A 325 5.92 10.03 9.88
CA ALA A 325 6.41 11.08 9.00
C ALA A 325 7.93 11.28 9.17
N LEU A 326 8.63 11.37 8.07
CA LEU A 326 10.04 11.74 8.03
C LEU A 326 10.13 13.27 7.86
N VAL A 327 10.70 13.93 8.86
CA VAL A 327 10.77 15.39 8.92
C VAL A 327 12.22 15.85 8.78
N LYS A 328 12.46 16.77 7.85
CA LYS A 328 13.72 17.49 7.76
C LYS A 328 13.61 18.79 8.59
N SER A 329 14.48 18.93 9.60
CA SER A 329 14.50 20.11 10.46
C SER A 329 14.72 21.39 9.66
N PHE A 330 14.12 22.48 10.11
CA PHE A 330 14.50 23.83 9.68
C PHE A 330 15.90 24.10 10.24
N THR A 331 16.92 24.06 9.42
CA THR A 331 18.30 24.45 9.76
C THR A 331 18.67 25.70 9.01
#